data_1a3cfee4346b9afa9a1cd985e4b2cac8
#
_entry.id   1a3cfee4346b9afa9a1cd985e4b2cac8
#
_cell.length_a   1.000
_cell.length_b   1.000
_cell.length_c   1.000
_cell.angle_alpha   90.00
_cell.angle_beta   90.00
_cell.angle_gamma   90.00
#
_symmetry.space_group_name_H-M   'P 1'
#
loop_
_entity.id
_entity.type
_entity.pdbx_description
1 polymer ?
#
loop_
_entity_poly.entity_id
_entity_poly.type
_entity_poly.pdbx_seq_one_letter_code
_entity_poly.pdbx_strand_id
1 'polypeptide(L)'
;MSLHDYGIYAGKHKISFSCDEGKPITLIGALNGSGKTTIIEAIQICLFGKNAKFIENYKGGYKAYLSDSINRKNITNSASVALKFSLVQSGNTTVYEVRRWWSVKGKSTVDGVQVFLNNEKECNNNLGERWPEFMDKILPSQLSDLFFFDGERIEFLAEPERCGKLIEKGVNALMGHDLIDNLQKTLTILKRRM
;
A
#
# COMPACT_ATOMS: atom_id res chain seq x y z
N MET A 1 -2.12 12.73 3.83
CA MET A 1 -2.03 12.11 2.51
C MET A 1 -2.28 13.14 1.42
N SER A 2 -1.63 13.01 0.26
CA SER A 2 -1.88 13.86 -0.91
C SER A 2 -2.12 12.99 -2.13
N LEU A 3 -3.09 13.40 -2.95
CA LEU A 3 -3.44 12.75 -4.22
C LEU A 3 -3.32 13.78 -5.34
N HIS A 4 -2.80 13.37 -6.49
CA HIS A 4 -2.74 14.20 -7.67
C HIS A 4 -3.16 13.39 -8.89
N ASP A 5 -4.27 13.78 -9.50
CA ASP A 5 -4.86 13.15 -10.68
C ASP A 5 -5.03 11.62 -10.56
N TYR A 6 -5.46 11.18 -9.39
CA TYR A 6 -5.58 9.76 -9.07
C TYR A 6 -7.05 9.35 -8.93
N GLY A 7 -7.45 8.32 -9.66
CA GLY A 7 -8.80 7.80 -9.67
C GLY A 7 -9.82 8.88 -10.01
N ILE A 8 -10.79 9.10 -9.13
CA ILE A 8 -11.80 10.16 -9.30
C ILE A 8 -11.29 11.55 -8.90
N TYR A 9 -10.14 11.65 -8.25
CA TYR A 9 -9.58 12.90 -7.73
C TYR A 9 -8.80 13.63 -8.82
N ALA A 10 -9.44 14.60 -9.51
CA ALA A 10 -8.80 15.43 -10.51
C ALA A 10 -8.04 16.59 -9.85
N GLY A 11 -6.79 16.82 -10.26
CA GLY A 11 -5.92 17.83 -9.66
C GLY A 11 -5.34 17.41 -8.31
N LYS A 12 -4.98 18.39 -7.49
CA LYS A 12 -4.30 18.17 -6.20
C LYS A 12 -5.31 18.16 -5.06
N HIS A 13 -5.32 17.07 -4.29
CA HIS A 13 -6.13 16.91 -3.08
C HIS A 13 -5.23 16.59 -1.90
N LYS A 14 -5.57 17.13 -0.72
CA LYS A 14 -4.88 16.86 0.54
C LYS A 14 -5.90 16.38 1.57
N ILE A 15 -5.63 15.23 2.17
CA ILE A 15 -6.48 14.59 3.18
C ILE A 15 -5.66 14.47 4.46
N SER A 16 -6.21 14.95 5.58
CA SER A 16 -5.61 14.79 6.91
C SER A 16 -6.32 13.66 7.66
N PHE A 17 -5.55 12.79 8.27
CA PHE A 17 -6.03 11.75 9.19
C PHE A 17 -5.54 12.03 10.62
N SER A 18 -5.22 13.30 10.93
CA SER A 18 -4.84 13.67 12.29
C SER A 18 -6.02 13.49 13.22
N CYS A 19 -5.79 12.81 14.32
CA CYS A 19 -6.74 12.70 15.43
C CYS A 19 -6.36 13.70 16.52
N ASP A 20 -7.36 14.24 17.22
CA ASP A 20 -7.17 15.06 18.40
C ASP A 20 -6.92 14.17 19.64
N GLU A 21 -6.31 14.72 20.69
CA GLU A 21 -6.17 14.02 21.96
C GLU A 21 -7.54 13.56 22.49
N GLY A 22 -7.65 12.26 22.80
CA GLY A 22 -8.90 11.64 23.28
C GLY A 22 -9.91 11.32 22.17
N LYS A 23 -9.63 11.60 20.88
CA LYS A 23 -10.48 11.25 19.75
C LYS A 23 -9.69 10.45 18.69
N PRO A 24 -9.45 9.15 18.92
CA PRO A 24 -8.57 8.35 18.07
C PRO A 24 -9.19 7.94 16.73
N ILE A 25 -10.42 8.36 16.44
CA ILE A 25 -11.17 7.93 15.27
C ILE A 25 -11.35 9.11 14.31
N THR A 26 -10.93 8.96 13.06
CA THR A 26 -11.27 9.87 11.98
C THR A 26 -12.38 9.26 11.13
N LEU A 27 -13.53 9.92 11.08
CA LEU A 27 -14.67 9.49 10.25
C LEU A 27 -14.69 10.25 8.93
N ILE A 28 -14.72 9.51 7.80
CA ILE A 28 -14.85 10.06 6.47
C ILE A 28 -16.24 9.71 5.92
N GLY A 29 -17.15 10.67 6.00
CA GLY A 29 -18.48 10.56 5.39
C GLY A 29 -18.46 10.91 3.92
N ALA A 30 -19.03 10.05 3.07
CA ALA A 30 -19.11 10.31 1.64
C ALA A 30 -20.19 9.43 0.98
N LEU A 31 -20.79 9.92 -0.09
CA LEU A 31 -21.75 9.17 -0.90
C LEU A 31 -21.08 7.96 -1.60
N ASN A 32 -21.88 7.02 -2.07
CA ASN A 32 -21.35 5.92 -2.89
C ASN A 32 -20.75 6.47 -4.19
N GLY A 33 -19.61 5.90 -4.62
CA GLY A 33 -18.87 6.36 -5.80
C GLY A 33 -18.02 7.62 -5.58
N SER A 34 -18.00 8.23 -4.38
CA SER A 34 -17.23 9.45 -4.11
C SER A 34 -15.75 9.20 -3.73
N GLY A 35 -15.26 7.96 -3.90
CA GLY A 35 -13.83 7.66 -3.80
C GLY A 35 -13.35 7.17 -2.44
N LYS A 36 -14.23 6.66 -1.56
CA LYS A 36 -13.82 6.04 -0.30
C LYS A 36 -12.81 4.91 -0.51
N THR A 37 -13.15 3.96 -1.37
CA THR A 37 -12.28 2.84 -1.75
C THR A 37 -10.99 3.33 -2.41
N THR A 38 -11.06 4.35 -3.25
CA THR A 38 -9.89 4.98 -3.89
C THR A 38 -8.90 5.54 -2.88
N ILE A 39 -9.36 6.05 -1.73
CA ILE A 39 -8.47 6.49 -0.63
C ILE A 39 -7.73 5.31 -0.01
N ILE A 40 -8.44 4.20 0.26
CA ILE A 40 -7.85 2.98 0.82
C ILE A 40 -6.82 2.40 -0.16
N GLU A 41 -7.15 2.31 -1.44
CA GLU A 41 -6.24 1.88 -2.50
C GLU A 41 -5.01 2.78 -2.59
N ALA A 42 -5.17 4.12 -2.47
CA ALA A 42 -4.06 5.06 -2.47
C ALA A 42 -3.08 4.81 -1.31
N ILE A 43 -3.59 4.51 -0.11
CA ILE A 43 -2.76 4.15 1.04
C ILE A 43 -2.00 2.86 0.75
N GLN A 44 -2.69 1.82 0.29
CA GLN A 44 -2.07 0.53 -0.01
C GLN A 44 -1.03 0.62 -1.12
N ILE A 45 -1.31 1.35 -2.21
CA ILE A 45 -0.33 1.59 -3.28
C ILE A 45 0.89 2.34 -2.75
N CYS A 46 0.70 3.34 -1.89
CA CYS A 46 1.81 4.08 -1.30
C CYS A 46 2.73 3.16 -0.48
N LEU A 47 2.14 2.33 0.36
CA LEU A 47 2.88 1.44 1.26
C LEU A 47 3.48 0.25 0.51
N PHE A 48 2.68 -0.49 -0.24
CA PHE A 48 3.05 -1.81 -0.77
C PHE A 48 3.39 -1.81 -2.27
N GLY A 49 2.95 -0.80 -3.04
CA GLY A 49 3.16 -0.75 -4.49
C GLY A 49 2.60 -1.96 -5.20
N LYS A 50 3.45 -2.65 -5.97
CA LYS A 50 3.08 -3.87 -6.71
C LYS A 50 2.63 -5.03 -5.80
N ASN A 51 3.02 -5.00 -4.53
CA ASN A 51 2.66 -6.02 -3.53
C ASN A 51 1.35 -5.68 -2.80
N ALA A 52 0.65 -4.60 -3.17
CA ALA A 52 -0.67 -4.31 -2.61
C ALA A 52 -1.65 -5.45 -2.94
N LYS A 53 -2.36 -5.94 -1.91
CA LYS A 53 -3.16 -7.17 -1.98
C LYS A 53 -4.23 -7.13 -3.09
N PHE A 54 -4.89 -5.99 -3.27
CA PHE A 54 -5.91 -5.86 -4.30
C PHE A 54 -5.36 -5.96 -5.73
N ILE A 55 -4.06 -5.72 -5.93
CA ILE A 55 -3.37 -5.84 -7.22
C ILE A 55 -3.30 -7.30 -7.70
N GLU A 56 -3.23 -8.27 -6.78
CA GLU A 56 -3.16 -9.70 -7.13
C GLU A 56 -4.33 -10.13 -8.03
N ASN A 57 -5.50 -9.55 -7.78
CA ASN A 57 -6.73 -9.87 -8.51
C ASN A 57 -7.06 -8.84 -9.62
N TYR A 58 -6.20 -7.82 -9.83
CA TYR A 58 -6.47 -6.80 -10.82
C TYR A 58 -6.17 -7.31 -12.24
N LYS A 59 -7.16 -7.21 -13.13
CA LYS A 59 -7.02 -7.64 -14.52
C LYS A 59 -5.92 -6.84 -15.23
N GLY A 60 -4.89 -7.53 -15.71
CA GLY A 60 -3.72 -6.89 -16.33
C GLY A 60 -2.62 -6.52 -15.34
N GLY A 61 -2.82 -6.74 -14.03
CA GLY A 61 -1.80 -6.59 -13.00
C GLY A 61 -1.45 -5.12 -12.68
N TYR A 62 -0.31 -4.94 -12.02
CA TYR A 62 0.11 -3.66 -11.46
C TYR A 62 0.19 -2.51 -12.48
N LYS A 63 0.81 -2.74 -13.64
CA LYS A 63 0.99 -1.69 -14.67
C LYS A 63 -0.33 -1.25 -15.30
N ALA A 64 -1.26 -2.18 -15.48
CA ALA A 64 -2.61 -1.87 -15.96
C ALA A 64 -3.35 -1.04 -14.91
N TYR A 65 -3.30 -1.44 -13.63
CA TYR A 65 -3.88 -0.66 -12.54
C TYR A 65 -3.36 0.77 -12.51
N LEU A 66 -2.04 0.97 -12.59
CA LEU A 66 -1.46 2.31 -12.61
C LEU A 66 -1.99 3.15 -13.77
N SER A 67 -2.08 2.58 -14.96
CA SER A 67 -2.64 3.26 -16.13
C SER A 67 -4.11 3.63 -15.93
N ASP A 68 -4.91 2.69 -15.46
CA ASP A 68 -6.36 2.88 -15.28
C ASP A 68 -6.69 3.81 -14.12
N SER A 69 -5.77 3.94 -13.15
CA SER A 69 -5.91 4.81 -11.98
C SER A 69 -5.59 6.29 -12.24
N ILE A 70 -5.08 6.64 -13.42
CA ILE A 70 -4.89 8.05 -13.79
C ILE A 70 -6.26 8.69 -14.02
N ASN A 71 -6.48 9.88 -13.47
CA ASN A 71 -7.74 10.60 -13.68
C ASN A 71 -7.95 10.92 -15.15
N ARG A 72 -9.14 10.60 -15.67
CA ARG A 72 -9.49 10.76 -17.10
C ARG A 72 -9.46 12.21 -17.59
N LYS A 73 -9.53 13.19 -16.69
CA LYS A 73 -9.44 14.62 -17.03
C LYS A 73 -7.98 15.11 -17.12
N ASN A 74 -7.02 14.26 -16.76
CA ASN A 74 -5.61 14.62 -16.78
C ASN A 74 -5.02 14.56 -18.19
N ILE A 75 -4.43 15.68 -18.63
CA ILE A 75 -3.78 15.82 -19.95
C ILE A 75 -2.36 15.22 -19.91
N THR A 76 -1.72 15.20 -18.76
CA THR A 76 -0.31 14.76 -18.62
C THR A 76 -0.13 13.25 -18.55
N ASN A 77 -1.21 12.49 -18.55
CA ASN A 77 -1.19 11.02 -18.38
C ASN A 77 -0.29 10.56 -17.22
N SER A 78 -0.37 11.27 -16.12
CA SER A 78 0.41 10.98 -14.92
C SER A 78 -0.43 11.12 -13.66
N ALA A 79 -0.09 10.37 -12.63
CA ALA A 79 -0.70 10.51 -11.32
C ALA A 79 0.35 10.34 -10.22
N SER A 80 0.04 10.82 -9.03
CA SER A 80 0.88 10.57 -7.87
C SER A 80 0.06 10.50 -6.59
N VAL A 81 0.57 9.72 -5.65
CA VAL A 81 0.06 9.62 -4.29
C VAL A 81 1.20 9.82 -3.31
N ALA A 82 0.94 10.51 -2.20
CA ALA A 82 1.90 10.68 -1.13
C ALA A 82 1.25 10.43 0.22
N LEU A 83 1.93 9.67 1.06
CA LEU A 83 1.49 9.35 2.40
C LEU A 83 2.58 9.78 3.40
N LYS A 84 2.17 10.51 4.43
CA LYS A 84 3.04 10.90 5.53
C LYS A 84 2.53 10.28 6.82
N PHE A 85 3.40 9.59 7.54
CA PHE A 85 3.07 8.93 8.81
C PHE A 85 4.29 8.90 9.73
N SER A 86 4.07 8.67 10.99
CA SER A 86 5.13 8.46 11.98
C SER A 86 5.13 7.01 12.45
N LEU A 87 6.31 6.50 12.71
CA LEU A 87 6.55 5.17 13.25
C LEU A 87 7.39 5.28 14.50
N VAL A 88 6.95 4.64 15.58
CA VAL A 88 7.71 4.57 16.83
C VAL A 88 8.40 3.22 16.91
N GLN A 89 9.73 3.22 16.92
CA GLN A 89 10.54 2.01 17.08
C GLN A 89 11.57 2.22 18.18
N SER A 90 11.59 1.33 19.16
CA SER A 90 12.52 1.41 20.30
C SER A 90 12.55 2.79 20.98
N GLY A 91 11.39 3.41 21.14
CA GLY A 91 11.25 4.73 21.76
C GLY A 91 11.57 5.94 20.86
N ASN A 92 12.08 5.72 19.65
CA ASN A 92 12.36 6.77 18.69
C ASN A 92 11.22 6.92 17.67
N THR A 93 10.78 8.16 17.47
CA THR A 93 9.76 8.49 16.47
C THR A 93 10.43 8.95 15.19
N THR A 94 10.19 8.24 14.09
CA THR A 94 10.65 8.64 12.76
C THR A 94 9.44 8.97 11.90
N VAL A 95 9.50 10.11 11.23
CA VAL A 95 8.46 10.55 10.29
C VAL A 95 8.87 10.13 8.89
N TYR A 96 8.03 9.38 8.23
CA TYR A 96 8.19 8.94 6.85
C TYR A 96 7.23 9.69 5.94
N GLU A 97 7.71 10.16 4.80
CA GLU A 97 6.86 10.63 3.70
C GLU A 97 7.23 9.82 2.46
N VAL A 98 6.28 9.03 1.99
CA VAL A 98 6.41 8.19 0.81
C VAL A 98 5.62 8.81 -0.32
N ARG A 99 6.28 9.04 -1.45
CA ARG A 99 5.67 9.56 -2.67
C ARG A 99 5.81 8.53 -3.78
N ARG A 100 4.70 8.08 -4.34
CA ARG A 100 4.67 7.30 -5.57
C ARG A 100 4.13 8.13 -6.71
N TRP A 101 4.77 8.00 -7.85
CA TRP A 101 4.33 8.65 -9.06
C TRP A 101 4.39 7.65 -10.22
N TRP A 102 3.56 7.85 -11.19
CA TRP A 102 3.59 7.10 -12.45
C TRP A 102 3.08 7.93 -13.60
N SER A 103 3.50 7.52 -14.81
CA SER A 103 3.07 8.15 -16.05
C SER A 103 2.97 7.11 -17.16
N VAL A 104 2.05 7.33 -18.07
CA VAL A 104 1.84 6.51 -19.26
C VAL A 104 2.40 7.25 -20.46
N LYS A 105 3.37 6.62 -21.16
CA LYS A 105 3.96 7.10 -22.39
C LYS A 105 3.73 6.05 -23.49
N GLY A 106 2.77 6.33 -24.39
CA GLY A 106 2.36 5.35 -25.39
C GLY A 106 1.78 4.09 -24.74
N LYS A 107 2.44 2.94 -24.95
CA LYS A 107 2.06 1.64 -24.35
C LYS A 107 2.83 1.31 -23.06
N SER A 108 3.73 2.18 -22.61
CA SER A 108 4.58 1.92 -21.46
C SER A 108 4.14 2.73 -20.25
N THR A 109 4.03 2.06 -19.10
CA THR A 109 3.80 2.69 -17.80
C THR A 109 5.11 2.70 -17.01
N VAL A 110 5.57 3.91 -16.67
CA VAL A 110 6.75 4.14 -15.84
C VAL A 110 6.27 4.60 -14.46
N ASP A 111 6.87 4.08 -13.40
CA ASP A 111 6.56 4.44 -12.03
C ASP A 111 7.83 4.53 -11.17
N GLY A 112 7.71 5.24 -10.07
CA GLY A 112 8.79 5.38 -9.10
C GLY A 112 8.28 5.62 -7.69
N VAL A 113 9.17 5.42 -6.72
CA VAL A 113 8.94 5.72 -5.30
C VAL A 113 10.08 6.57 -4.77
N GLN A 114 9.72 7.56 -3.96
CA GLN A 114 10.65 8.41 -3.22
C GLN A 114 10.25 8.38 -1.75
N VAL A 115 11.23 8.28 -0.87
CA VAL A 115 11.01 8.26 0.58
C VAL A 115 11.81 9.38 1.22
N PHE A 116 11.16 10.16 2.06
CA PHE A 116 11.75 11.26 2.81
C PHE A 116 11.62 10.95 4.30
N LEU A 117 12.65 11.26 5.07
CA LEU A 117 12.72 11.05 6.51
C LEU A 117 12.67 12.40 7.24
N ASN A 118 11.96 12.45 8.36
CA ASN A 118 11.95 13.58 9.30
C ASN A 118 11.77 14.96 8.64
N ASN A 119 10.98 15.04 7.56
CA ASN A 119 10.75 16.24 6.75
C ASN A 119 11.99 16.77 6.02
N GLU A 120 12.99 15.93 5.77
CA GLU A 120 14.13 16.28 4.96
C GLU A 120 13.72 16.69 3.53
N LYS A 121 14.53 17.55 2.90
CA LYS A 121 14.27 18.01 1.54
C LYS A 121 14.73 17.01 0.49
N GLU A 122 15.74 16.20 0.83
CA GLU A 122 16.32 15.19 -0.05
C GLU A 122 15.69 13.83 0.20
N CYS A 123 15.44 13.07 -0.86
CA CYS A 123 14.91 11.72 -0.74
C CYS A 123 16.02 10.74 -0.34
N ASN A 124 15.67 9.77 0.50
CA ASN A 124 16.53 8.66 0.84
C ASN A 124 16.44 7.59 -0.25
N ASN A 125 17.36 7.64 -1.22
CA ASN A 125 17.36 6.74 -2.37
C ASN A 125 17.50 5.27 -1.96
N ASN A 126 18.40 4.96 -1.01
CA ASN A 126 18.59 3.59 -0.52
C ASN A 126 17.32 3.01 0.08
N LEU A 127 16.60 3.80 0.88
CA LEU A 127 15.34 3.37 1.46
C LEU A 127 14.25 3.28 0.39
N GLY A 128 14.23 4.18 -0.59
CA GLY A 128 13.28 4.13 -1.72
C GLY A 128 13.40 2.83 -2.51
N GLU A 129 14.60 2.40 -2.86
CA GLU A 129 14.85 1.15 -3.57
C GLU A 129 14.45 -0.09 -2.75
N ARG A 130 14.66 -0.05 -1.45
CA ARG A 130 14.35 -1.13 -0.50
C ARG A 130 13.01 -0.96 0.21
N TRP A 131 12.19 -0.02 -0.24
CA TRP A 131 10.90 0.29 0.39
C TRP A 131 9.98 -0.92 0.55
N PRO A 132 9.80 -1.80 -0.45
CA PRO A 132 8.98 -2.99 -0.28
C PRO A 132 9.47 -3.92 0.83
N GLU A 133 10.79 -4.12 0.93
CA GLU A 133 11.41 -4.96 1.98
C GLU A 133 11.26 -4.33 3.37
N PHE A 134 11.40 -3.00 3.45
CA PHE A 134 11.23 -2.26 4.69
C PHE A 134 9.78 -2.34 5.18
N MET A 135 8.82 -2.11 4.29
CA MET A 135 7.41 -2.20 4.64
C MET A 135 6.98 -3.60 5.04
N ASP A 136 7.48 -4.63 4.37
CA ASP A 136 7.14 -6.01 4.65
C ASP A 136 7.63 -6.47 6.05
N LYS A 137 8.67 -5.83 6.59
CA LYS A 137 9.13 -6.05 7.98
C LYS A 137 8.25 -5.36 9.01
N ILE A 138 7.60 -4.25 8.68
CA ILE A 138 6.78 -3.47 9.62
C ILE A 138 5.32 -3.93 9.54
N LEU A 139 4.83 -4.09 8.33
CA LEU A 139 3.47 -4.47 8.01
C LEU A 139 3.49 -5.39 6.78
N PRO A 140 3.61 -6.71 6.98
CA PRO A 140 3.57 -7.66 5.88
C PRO A 140 2.33 -7.45 4.99
N SER A 141 2.53 -7.45 3.67
CA SER A 141 1.45 -7.21 2.71
C SER A 141 0.32 -8.22 2.83
N GLN A 142 0.61 -9.45 3.29
CA GLN A 142 -0.37 -10.51 3.58
C GLN A 142 -1.36 -10.12 4.68
N LEU A 143 -0.96 -9.21 5.60
CA LEU A 143 -1.79 -8.71 6.69
C LEU A 143 -2.61 -7.49 6.30
N SER A 144 -2.38 -6.92 5.12
CA SER A 144 -3.04 -5.68 4.70
C SER A 144 -4.57 -5.77 4.76
N ASP A 145 -5.15 -6.95 4.48
CA ASP A 145 -6.60 -7.18 4.53
C ASP A 145 -7.19 -7.07 5.96
N LEU A 146 -6.36 -7.18 7.01
CA LEU A 146 -6.80 -6.96 8.40
C LEU A 146 -6.86 -5.49 8.78
N PHE A 147 -6.12 -4.64 8.08
CA PHE A 147 -5.99 -3.21 8.37
C PHE A 147 -6.69 -2.33 7.34
N PHE A 148 -6.76 -2.80 6.09
CA PHE A 148 -7.33 -2.06 4.96
C PHE A 148 -8.47 -2.85 4.33
N PHE A 149 -9.66 -2.66 4.82
CA PHE A 149 -10.86 -3.28 4.29
C PHE A 149 -11.94 -2.23 4.00
N ASP A 150 -12.74 -2.45 2.98
CA ASP A 150 -13.93 -1.66 2.72
C ASP A 150 -15.18 -2.32 3.34
N GLY A 151 -16.30 -1.58 3.36
CA GLY A 151 -17.53 -2.05 3.98
C GLY A 151 -18.08 -3.35 3.39
N GLU A 152 -17.79 -3.63 2.12
CA GLU A 152 -18.25 -4.85 1.44
C GLU A 152 -17.50 -6.10 1.95
N ARG A 153 -16.28 -5.91 2.46
CA ARG A 153 -15.47 -7.01 3.02
C ARG A 153 -15.73 -7.29 4.50
N ILE A 154 -16.51 -6.46 5.20
CA ILE A 154 -16.85 -6.68 6.62
C ILE A 154 -17.63 -8.00 6.77
N GLU A 155 -18.55 -8.32 5.85
CA GLU A 155 -19.28 -9.59 5.86
C GLU A 155 -18.32 -10.79 5.73
N PHE A 156 -17.28 -10.66 4.92
CA PHE A 156 -16.26 -11.70 4.76
C PHE A 156 -15.45 -11.93 6.06
N LEU A 157 -15.15 -10.88 6.80
CA LEU A 157 -14.43 -10.97 8.08
C LEU A 157 -15.33 -11.45 9.24
N ALA A 158 -16.66 -11.36 9.08
CA ALA A 158 -17.62 -11.87 10.05
C ALA A 158 -17.74 -13.41 10.05
N GLU A 159 -17.23 -14.10 9.02
CA GLU A 159 -17.18 -15.57 8.98
C GLU A 159 -16.01 -16.09 9.85
N PRO A 160 -16.27 -16.82 10.98
CA PRO A 160 -15.24 -17.22 11.94
C PRO A 160 -14.10 -18.04 11.31
N GLU A 161 -14.42 -18.93 10.36
CA GLU A 161 -13.43 -19.79 9.70
C GLU A 161 -12.46 -18.99 8.81
N ARG A 162 -12.95 -17.96 8.14
CA ARG A 162 -12.13 -17.10 7.28
C ARG A 162 -11.30 -16.13 8.09
N CYS A 163 -11.87 -15.57 9.13
CA CYS A 163 -11.16 -14.73 10.08
C CYS A 163 -10.03 -15.51 10.76
N GLY A 164 -10.29 -16.75 11.21
CA GLY A 164 -9.30 -17.64 11.78
C GLY A 164 -8.11 -17.89 10.85
N LYS A 165 -8.36 -18.21 9.58
CA LYS A 165 -7.31 -18.42 8.56
C LYS A 165 -6.49 -17.15 8.27
N LEU A 166 -7.13 -15.97 8.31
CA LEU A 166 -6.45 -14.70 8.13
C LEU A 166 -5.52 -14.38 9.31
N ILE A 167 -5.99 -14.62 10.54
CA ILE A 167 -5.19 -14.44 11.75
C ILE A 167 -4.02 -15.43 11.76
N GLU A 168 -4.25 -16.68 11.42
CA GLU A 168 -3.20 -17.70 11.32
C GLU A 168 -2.12 -17.30 10.31
N LYS A 169 -2.50 -16.88 9.10
CA LYS A 169 -1.57 -16.33 8.11
C LYS A 169 -0.80 -15.13 8.66
N GLY A 170 -1.49 -14.25 9.37
CA GLY A 170 -0.89 -13.09 9.99
C GLY A 170 0.14 -13.42 11.05
N VAL A 171 -0.17 -14.34 11.93
CA VAL A 171 0.76 -14.83 12.94
C VAL A 171 1.98 -15.50 12.29
N ASN A 172 1.76 -16.35 11.29
CA ASN A 172 2.85 -17.02 10.57
C ASN A 172 3.78 -16.04 9.87
N ALA A 173 3.23 -14.99 9.23
CA ALA A 173 4.00 -13.92 8.59
C ALA A 173 4.82 -13.12 9.61
N LEU A 174 4.23 -12.75 10.75
CA LEU A 174 4.92 -12.02 11.82
C LEU A 174 5.99 -12.87 12.52
N MET A 175 5.78 -14.19 12.64
CA MET A 175 6.76 -15.12 13.20
C MET A 175 7.86 -15.51 12.20
N GLY A 176 7.79 -15.04 10.96
CA GLY A 176 8.76 -15.35 9.91
C GLY A 176 8.69 -16.80 9.42
N HIS A 177 7.62 -17.54 9.68
CA HIS A 177 7.44 -18.92 9.23
C HIS A 177 7.42 -18.99 7.70
N ASP A 178 6.93 -17.96 7.02
CA ASP A 178 6.97 -17.87 5.55
C ASP A 178 8.39 -17.91 4.99
N LEU A 179 9.38 -17.41 5.74
CA LEU A 179 10.80 -17.50 5.37
C LEU A 179 11.30 -18.95 5.42
N ILE A 180 10.87 -19.72 6.41
CA ILE A 180 11.25 -21.12 6.58
C ILE A 180 10.62 -21.96 5.47
N ASP A 181 9.35 -21.75 5.17
CA ASP A 181 8.63 -22.43 4.09
C ASP A 181 9.23 -22.12 2.70
N ASN A 182 9.59 -20.86 2.46
CA ASN A 182 10.25 -20.45 1.23
C ASN A 182 11.66 -21.02 1.09
N LEU A 183 12.42 -21.09 2.18
CA LEU A 183 13.72 -21.76 2.22
C LEU A 183 13.58 -23.27 1.95
N GLN A 184 12.62 -23.95 2.54
CA GLN A 184 12.35 -25.37 2.29
C GLN A 184 11.97 -25.63 0.83
N LYS A 185 11.10 -24.80 0.24
CA LYS A 185 10.73 -24.89 -1.18
C LYS A 185 11.94 -24.68 -2.09
N THR A 186 12.77 -23.69 -1.80
CA THR A 186 13.96 -23.36 -2.58
C THR A 186 14.99 -24.49 -2.49
N LEU A 187 15.23 -25.02 -1.31
CA LEU A 187 16.12 -26.18 -1.11
C LEU A 187 15.62 -27.45 -1.82
N THR A 188 14.31 -27.66 -1.82
CA THR A 188 13.69 -28.79 -2.52
C THR A 188 13.87 -28.67 -4.05
N ILE A 189 13.75 -27.46 -4.59
CA ILE A 189 13.97 -27.19 -6.01
C ILE A 189 15.45 -27.39 -6.38
N LEU A 190 16.37 -26.91 -5.55
CA LEU A 190 17.82 -27.09 -5.77
C LEU A 190 18.21 -28.58 -5.71
N LYS A 191 17.64 -29.33 -4.74
CA LYS A 191 17.90 -30.77 -4.61
C LYS A 191 17.39 -31.59 -5.80
N ARG A 192 16.39 -31.13 -6.54
CA ARG A 192 15.88 -31.76 -7.77
C ARG A 192 16.70 -31.42 -9.01
N ARG A 193 17.57 -30.43 -8.95
CA ARG A 193 18.43 -29.99 -10.06
C ARG A 193 19.85 -30.52 -9.96
N MET A 194 20.21 -31.13 -8.85
CA MET A 194 21.42 -31.95 -8.64
C MET A 194 21.11 -33.40 -8.97
#